data_0d7919f8ee163f151c476fdc8a0dee19
#
_entry.id   0d7919f8ee163f151c476fdc8a0dee19
#
_cell.length_a   1.000
_cell.length_b   1.000
_cell.length_c   1.000
_cell.angle_alpha   90.00
_cell.angle_beta   90.00
_cell.angle_gamma   90.00
#
_symmetry.space_group_name_H-M   'P 1'
#
loop_
_entity.id
_entity.type
_entity.pdbx_description
1 polymer ?
#
loop_
_entity_poly.entity_id
_entity_poly.type
_entity_poly.pdbx_seq_one_letter_code
_entity_poly.pdbx_strand_id
1 'polypeptide(L)'
;MGRKNAIFLCLAVMALVTLGLVMLASTSVWNKDVDGYSLVKKQAVFIALGLLGAVVISNVDYRKLRAFWIPALVISTTLLVLCYVPGIGHKVNGATRWIKIPGVLQFQPSELAKIFVIMALAAWYAHYQAEGRKFFKGFVSPSILLGIPVALIFFEKDMGTAMALGCSGGMVMFAAGVRMPYIIAAFTATVGGAWLVILKNPERMGRINALFDLDSKEYSQGDGYQQLMGLNAFINGGVNGAGLGNGLGKMPGSIPMAHTDFIFPTIGEELGLWATLGSVFCFVVIMVYGMAIAMHAKDIFGRLLAVGLTCIIVVPAMVNIGVCTAVLPNTGLPLPFISYGGTNILFTLFAVGVLLSIHRQTASVSRAEVPVITQKKQCLRI
;
A
#
# COMPACT_ATOMS: atom_id res chain seq x y z
N MET A 1 -6.17 -11.10 -24.66
CA MET A 1 -5.59 -11.18 -23.30
C MET A 1 -5.99 -10.01 -22.38
N GLY A 2 -6.20 -8.79 -22.86
CA GLY A 2 -6.44 -7.59 -22.04
C GLY A 2 -7.59 -7.66 -21.01
N ARG A 3 -8.77 -8.14 -21.37
CA ARG A 3 -9.96 -8.09 -20.49
C ARG A 3 -9.84 -8.95 -19.24
N LYS A 4 -9.10 -10.07 -19.30
CA LYS A 4 -8.90 -10.99 -18.17
C LYS A 4 -8.08 -10.36 -17.04
N ASN A 5 -7.06 -9.57 -17.36
CA ASN A 5 -6.18 -8.96 -16.35
C ASN A 5 -6.94 -8.03 -15.40
N ALA A 6 -7.84 -7.18 -15.92
CA ALA A 6 -8.66 -6.30 -15.11
C ALA A 6 -9.66 -7.08 -14.24
N ILE A 7 -10.25 -8.15 -14.77
CA ILE A 7 -11.22 -8.98 -14.04
C ILE A 7 -10.54 -9.63 -12.82
N PHE A 8 -9.41 -10.30 -13.01
CA PHE A 8 -8.71 -10.96 -11.90
C PHE A 8 -8.21 -9.95 -10.86
N LEU A 9 -7.72 -8.78 -11.29
CA LEU A 9 -7.36 -7.69 -10.39
C LEU A 9 -8.56 -7.24 -9.54
N CYS A 10 -9.71 -6.97 -10.18
CA CYS A 10 -10.92 -6.56 -9.47
C CYS A 10 -11.43 -7.63 -8.52
N LEU A 11 -11.44 -8.91 -8.95
CA LEU A 11 -11.88 -10.03 -8.10
C LEU A 11 -11.01 -10.15 -6.84
N ALA A 12 -9.68 -10.08 -6.97
CA ALA A 12 -8.76 -10.12 -5.84
C ALA A 12 -8.98 -8.96 -4.88
N VAL A 13 -9.12 -7.72 -5.40
CA VAL A 13 -9.39 -6.53 -4.59
C VAL A 13 -10.72 -6.66 -3.86
N MET A 14 -11.80 -7.08 -4.55
CA MET A 14 -13.11 -7.24 -3.93
C MET A 14 -13.12 -8.35 -2.87
N ALA A 15 -12.41 -9.45 -3.10
CA ALA A 15 -12.26 -10.52 -2.11
C ALA A 15 -11.58 -10.01 -0.82
N LEU A 16 -10.48 -9.24 -0.95
CA LEU A 16 -9.79 -8.65 0.20
C LEU A 16 -10.64 -7.62 0.94
N VAL A 17 -11.35 -6.74 0.21
CA VAL A 17 -12.25 -5.74 0.81
C VAL A 17 -13.39 -6.42 1.57
N THR A 18 -13.98 -7.47 1.01
CA THR A 18 -15.05 -8.23 1.67
C THR A 18 -14.53 -8.94 2.92
N LEU A 19 -13.37 -9.61 2.82
CA LEU A 19 -12.71 -10.23 3.96
C LEU A 19 -12.43 -9.20 5.06
N GLY A 20 -11.90 -8.02 4.70
CA GLY A 20 -11.63 -6.93 5.63
C GLY A 20 -12.89 -6.45 6.37
N LEU A 21 -14.03 -6.27 5.69
CA LEU A 21 -15.28 -5.89 6.32
C LEU A 21 -15.80 -6.96 7.29
N VAL A 22 -15.73 -8.23 6.89
CA VAL A 22 -16.15 -9.36 7.74
C VAL A 22 -15.30 -9.43 9.00
N MET A 23 -13.98 -9.35 8.86
CA MET A 23 -13.06 -9.39 10.00
C MET A 23 -13.17 -8.15 10.89
N LEU A 24 -13.38 -6.98 10.30
CA LEU A 24 -13.62 -5.76 11.07
C LEU A 24 -14.92 -5.86 11.87
N ALA A 25 -15.97 -6.45 11.29
CA ALA A 25 -17.22 -6.69 12.03
C ALA A 25 -16.98 -7.64 13.21
N SER A 26 -16.22 -8.72 12.99
CA SER A 26 -15.87 -9.67 14.04
C SER A 26 -15.06 -9.02 15.20
N THR A 27 -14.08 -8.18 14.87
CA THR A 27 -13.24 -7.51 15.88
C THR A 27 -13.94 -6.35 16.59
N SER A 28 -14.91 -5.69 15.93
CA SER A 28 -15.58 -4.51 16.47
C SER A 28 -16.58 -4.82 17.58
N VAL A 29 -17.18 -6.01 17.58
CA VAL A 29 -18.21 -6.41 18.58
C VAL A 29 -17.62 -6.47 19.99
N TRP A 30 -16.34 -6.74 20.15
CA TRP A 30 -15.66 -6.85 21.45
C TRP A 30 -15.10 -5.54 22.00
N ASN A 31 -15.16 -4.47 21.22
CA ASN A 31 -14.70 -3.15 21.67
C ASN A 31 -15.81 -2.42 22.43
N LYS A 32 -15.81 -2.52 23.76
CA LYS A 32 -16.82 -1.96 24.64
C LYS A 32 -16.85 -0.41 24.67
N ASP A 33 -15.78 0.24 24.21
CA ASP A 33 -15.62 1.70 24.30
C ASP A 33 -16.23 2.46 23.11
N VAL A 34 -16.67 1.76 22.07
CA VAL A 34 -17.26 2.35 20.87
C VAL A 34 -18.45 1.49 20.46
N ASP A 35 -19.56 2.12 19.98
CA ASP A 35 -20.63 1.37 19.31
C ASP A 35 -20.02 0.34 18.35
N GLY A 36 -20.22 -0.96 18.65
CA GLY A 36 -19.48 -2.07 18.01
C GLY A 36 -19.52 -2.05 16.47
N TYR A 37 -20.50 -1.38 15.88
CA TYR A 37 -20.62 -1.22 14.42
C TYR A 37 -20.16 0.14 13.88
N SER A 38 -19.72 1.09 14.73
CA SER A 38 -19.35 2.43 14.25
C SER A 38 -18.09 2.39 13.36
N LEU A 39 -17.12 1.53 13.68
CA LEU A 39 -15.91 1.32 12.87
C LEU A 39 -16.26 0.70 11.51
N VAL A 40 -17.15 -0.30 11.50
CA VAL A 40 -17.62 -0.96 10.27
C VAL A 40 -18.36 0.03 9.38
N LYS A 41 -19.27 0.83 9.95
CA LYS A 41 -20.02 1.87 9.20
C LYS A 41 -19.07 2.88 8.57
N LYS A 42 -18.10 3.41 9.34
CA LYS A 42 -17.09 4.34 8.83
C LYS A 42 -16.26 3.71 7.71
N GLN A 43 -15.78 2.48 7.89
CA GLN A 43 -15.00 1.77 6.88
C GLN A 43 -15.84 1.53 5.60
N ALA A 44 -17.12 1.13 5.73
CA ALA A 44 -18.03 0.92 4.61
C ALA A 44 -18.25 2.22 3.79
N VAL A 45 -18.37 3.37 4.46
CA VAL A 45 -18.46 4.67 3.78
C VAL A 45 -17.19 4.96 2.97
N PHE A 46 -16.00 4.74 3.56
CA PHE A 46 -14.75 4.95 2.84
C PHE A 46 -14.58 3.97 1.67
N ILE A 47 -15.01 2.72 1.82
CA ILE A 47 -15.01 1.74 0.73
C ILE A 47 -15.95 2.21 -0.40
N ALA A 48 -17.16 2.63 -0.08
CA ALA A 48 -18.14 3.12 -1.07
C ALA A 48 -17.58 4.34 -1.83
N LEU A 49 -17.00 5.33 -1.12
CA LEU A 49 -16.35 6.49 -1.72
C LEU A 49 -15.13 6.09 -2.55
N GLY A 50 -14.34 5.13 -2.05
CA GLY A 50 -13.17 4.61 -2.75
C GLY A 50 -13.53 3.88 -4.04
N LEU A 51 -14.55 3.03 -4.02
CA LEU A 51 -15.05 2.33 -5.21
C LEU A 51 -15.65 3.30 -6.23
N LEU A 52 -16.47 4.27 -5.77
CA LEU A 52 -17.00 5.32 -6.64
C LEU A 52 -15.86 6.10 -7.31
N GLY A 53 -14.88 6.55 -6.54
CA GLY A 53 -13.70 7.23 -7.05
C GLY A 53 -12.87 6.37 -8.00
N ALA A 54 -12.68 5.08 -7.70
CA ALA A 54 -11.98 4.14 -8.59
C ALA A 54 -12.71 4.00 -9.93
N VAL A 55 -14.05 3.90 -9.93
CA VAL A 55 -14.85 3.87 -11.15
C VAL A 55 -14.71 5.16 -11.94
N VAL A 56 -14.83 6.33 -11.29
CA VAL A 56 -14.65 7.64 -11.94
C VAL A 56 -13.25 7.75 -12.55
N ILE A 57 -12.19 7.47 -11.77
CA ILE A 57 -10.79 7.54 -12.22
C ILE A 57 -10.53 6.56 -13.36
N SER A 58 -11.11 5.36 -13.33
CA SER A 58 -10.94 4.36 -14.41
C SER A 58 -11.50 4.82 -15.76
N ASN A 59 -12.43 5.78 -15.77
CA ASN A 59 -13.00 6.38 -16.98
C ASN A 59 -12.23 7.61 -17.47
N VAL A 60 -11.37 8.20 -16.63
CA VAL A 60 -10.50 9.32 -17.00
C VAL A 60 -9.24 8.79 -17.67
N ASP A 61 -8.76 9.48 -18.71
CA ASP A 61 -7.48 9.14 -19.32
C ASP A 61 -6.31 9.46 -18.37
N TYR A 62 -5.59 8.42 -17.92
CA TYR A 62 -4.45 8.56 -17.01
C TYR A 62 -3.35 9.49 -17.55
N ARG A 63 -3.25 9.67 -18.89
CA ARG A 63 -2.26 10.56 -19.51
C ARG A 63 -2.43 12.01 -19.08
N LYS A 64 -3.67 12.42 -18.77
CA LYS A 64 -3.96 13.75 -18.25
C LYS A 64 -3.29 13.98 -16.89
N LEU A 65 -3.12 12.93 -16.08
CA LEU A 65 -2.44 13.01 -14.78
C LEU A 65 -0.98 13.47 -14.93
N ARG A 66 -0.35 13.17 -16.07
CA ARG A 66 1.02 13.61 -16.35
C ARG A 66 1.16 15.14 -16.33
N ALA A 67 0.15 15.90 -16.73
CA ALA A 67 0.21 17.36 -16.70
C ALA A 67 0.20 17.94 -15.26
N PHE A 68 -0.35 17.18 -14.32
CA PHE A 68 -0.54 17.63 -12.93
C PHE A 68 0.54 17.15 -11.95
N TRP A 69 1.64 16.53 -12.42
CA TRP A 69 2.62 15.93 -11.53
C TRP A 69 3.33 16.95 -10.60
N ILE A 70 3.64 18.17 -11.11
CA ILE A 70 4.27 19.22 -10.28
C ILE A 70 3.30 19.72 -9.20
N PRO A 71 2.07 20.20 -9.52
CA PRO A 71 1.16 20.63 -8.48
C PRO A 71 0.80 19.50 -7.49
N ALA A 72 0.66 18.26 -7.95
CA ALA A 72 0.40 17.13 -7.08
C ALA A 72 1.56 16.86 -6.09
N LEU A 73 2.81 16.94 -6.55
CA LEU A 73 3.99 16.82 -5.69
C LEU A 73 4.05 17.96 -4.67
N VAL A 74 3.83 19.20 -5.10
CA VAL A 74 3.81 20.37 -4.20
C VAL A 74 2.71 20.22 -3.16
N ILE A 75 1.49 19.89 -3.57
CA ILE A 75 0.37 19.68 -2.64
C ILE A 75 0.71 18.58 -1.62
N SER A 76 1.19 17.42 -2.07
CA SER A 76 1.51 16.33 -1.16
C SER A 76 2.62 16.68 -0.19
N THR A 77 3.68 17.33 -0.65
CA THR A 77 4.78 17.77 0.21
C THR A 77 4.32 18.83 1.21
N THR A 78 3.50 19.79 0.78
CA THR A 78 2.92 20.81 1.67
C THR A 78 2.05 20.16 2.75
N LEU A 79 1.20 19.21 2.39
CA LEU A 79 0.36 18.47 3.35
C LEU A 79 1.19 17.70 4.38
N LEU A 80 2.30 17.07 3.97
CA LEU A 80 3.23 16.43 4.89
C LEU A 80 3.87 17.44 5.84
N VAL A 81 4.30 18.62 5.35
CA VAL A 81 4.86 19.68 6.20
C VAL A 81 3.81 20.22 7.18
N LEU A 82 2.54 20.31 6.77
CA LEU A 82 1.46 20.76 7.65
C LEU A 82 1.22 19.82 8.85
N CYS A 83 1.59 18.54 8.77
CA CYS A 83 1.55 17.64 9.93
C CYS A 83 2.45 18.10 11.08
N TYR A 84 3.52 18.85 10.79
CA TYR A 84 4.43 19.37 11.82
C TYR A 84 3.99 20.70 12.44
N VAL A 85 2.97 21.35 11.86
CA VAL A 85 2.48 22.63 12.36
C VAL A 85 1.60 22.41 13.59
N PRO A 86 1.94 23.02 14.76
CA PRO A 86 1.10 22.95 15.96
C PRO A 86 -0.31 23.48 15.68
N GLY A 87 -1.32 22.71 16.12
CA GLY A 87 -2.73 23.08 15.91
C GLY A 87 -3.37 22.50 14.63
N ILE A 88 -2.59 22.11 13.61
CA ILE A 88 -3.07 21.43 12.40
C ILE A 88 -2.80 19.93 12.51
N GLY A 89 -1.58 19.56 12.83
CA GLY A 89 -1.18 18.16 13.06
C GLY A 89 -1.79 17.61 14.34
N HIS A 90 -2.48 16.46 14.23
CA HIS A 90 -3.05 15.76 15.37
C HIS A 90 -2.11 14.66 15.84
N LYS A 91 -1.74 14.72 17.13
CA LYS A 91 -0.82 13.75 17.73
C LYS A 91 -1.60 12.54 18.24
N VAL A 92 -1.33 11.37 17.66
CA VAL A 92 -1.88 10.09 18.08
C VAL A 92 -0.71 9.16 18.40
N ASN A 93 -0.72 8.54 19.58
CA ASN A 93 0.33 7.61 20.03
C ASN A 93 1.77 8.19 19.89
N GLY A 94 1.95 9.48 20.20
CA GLY A 94 3.25 10.12 20.15
C GLY A 94 3.75 10.52 18.75
N ALA A 95 2.98 10.29 17.69
CA ALA A 95 3.29 10.64 16.31
C ALA A 95 2.27 11.63 15.73
N THR A 96 2.73 12.61 14.95
CA THR A 96 1.89 13.62 14.29
C THR A 96 1.73 13.26 12.82
N ARG A 97 0.83 12.29 12.51
CA ARG A 97 0.64 11.75 11.16
C ARG A 97 -0.70 12.13 10.53
N TRP A 98 -1.57 12.76 11.31
CA TRP A 98 -2.96 13.00 10.96
C TRP A 98 -3.27 14.49 10.94
N ILE A 99 -4.06 14.91 9.97
CA ILE A 99 -4.68 16.25 9.97
C ILE A 99 -6.14 16.07 10.37
N LYS A 100 -6.57 16.74 11.44
CA LYS A 100 -7.96 16.73 11.89
C LYS A 100 -8.67 17.96 11.31
N ILE A 101 -9.58 17.73 10.38
CA ILE A 101 -10.44 18.76 9.83
C ILE A 101 -11.71 18.77 10.69
N PRO A 102 -12.07 19.88 11.37
CA PRO A 102 -13.29 19.95 12.18
C PRO A 102 -14.53 19.56 11.36
N GLY A 103 -15.34 18.63 11.88
CA GLY A 103 -16.53 18.13 11.20
C GLY A 103 -16.27 17.15 10.06
N VAL A 104 -15.03 16.84 9.75
CA VAL A 104 -14.63 15.88 8.72
C VAL A 104 -13.77 14.79 9.34
N LEU A 105 -13.66 13.66 8.64
CA LEU A 105 -12.88 12.49 9.03
C LEU A 105 -11.38 12.81 9.14
N GLN A 106 -10.67 12.06 9.99
CA GLN A 106 -9.20 12.14 10.09
C GLN A 106 -8.57 11.77 8.74
N PHE A 107 -7.67 12.61 8.26
CA PHE A 107 -6.98 12.45 6.99
C PHE A 107 -5.49 12.24 7.23
N GLN A 108 -4.91 11.21 6.61
CA GLN A 108 -3.47 10.95 6.66
C GLN A 108 -2.81 11.39 5.35
N PRO A 109 -2.03 12.48 5.35
CA PRO A 109 -1.40 13.02 4.14
C PRO A 109 -0.45 12.05 3.43
N SER A 110 0.24 11.20 4.17
CA SER A 110 1.18 10.24 3.60
C SER A 110 0.51 9.21 2.67
N GLU A 111 -0.78 8.92 2.86
CA GLU A 111 -1.52 8.03 1.96
C GLU A 111 -1.70 8.64 0.56
N LEU A 112 -2.03 9.92 0.50
CA LEU A 112 -2.10 10.69 -0.75
C LEU A 112 -0.71 10.89 -1.36
N ALA A 113 0.28 11.20 -0.52
CA ALA A 113 1.65 11.44 -0.95
C ALA A 113 2.25 10.23 -1.68
N LYS A 114 1.96 9.00 -1.25
CA LYS A 114 2.42 7.79 -1.94
C LYS A 114 2.03 7.79 -3.43
N ILE A 115 0.78 8.10 -3.75
CA ILE A 115 0.29 8.13 -5.14
C ILE A 115 0.94 9.27 -5.91
N PHE A 116 0.99 10.47 -5.33
CA PHE A 116 1.47 11.65 -6.03
C PHE A 116 2.99 11.62 -6.27
N VAL A 117 3.77 11.09 -5.33
CA VAL A 117 5.21 10.90 -5.51
C VAL A 117 5.51 9.87 -6.61
N ILE A 118 4.79 8.73 -6.62
CA ILE A 118 4.92 7.73 -7.68
C ILE A 118 4.54 8.32 -9.05
N MET A 119 3.46 9.09 -9.10
CA MET A 119 3.05 9.80 -10.33
C MET A 119 4.11 10.80 -10.80
N ALA A 120 4.71 11.54 -9.88
CA ALA A 120 5.77 12.49 -10.19
C ALA A 120 7.04 11.79 -10.71
N LEU A 121 7.46 10.68 -10.09
CA LEU A 121 8.57 9.87 -10.58
C LEU A 121 8.31 9.32 -11.99
N ALA A 122 7.12 8.77 -12.22
CA ALA A 122 6.74 8.26 -13.54
C ALA A 122 6.73 9.36 -14.60
N ALA A 123 6.21 10.55 -14.26
CA ALA A 123 6.19 11.72 -15.15
C ALA A 123 7.59 12.25 -15.44
N TRP A 124 8.47 12.30 -14.43
CA TRP A 124 9.87 12.69 -14.58
C TRP A 124 10.58 11.80 -15.58
N TYR A 125 10.54 10.48 -15.39
CA TYR A 125 11.20 9.53 -16.30
C TYR A 125 10.57 9.50 -17.70
N ALA A 126 9.29 9.74 -17.82
CA ALA A 126 8.64 9.88 -19.12
C ALA A 126 9.05 11.17 -19.85
N HIS A 127 9.43 12.23 -19.11
CA HIS A 127 9.96 13.47 -19.71
C HIS A 127 11.43 13.34 -20.11
N TYR A 128 12.26 12.74 -19.24
CA TYR A 128 13.71 12.59 -19.43
C TYR A 128 14.10 11.18 -19.88
N GLN A 129 13.32 10.53 -20.74
CA GLN A 129 13.49 9.14 -21.15
C GLN A 129 14.88 8.82 -21.67
N ALA A 130 15.46 9.67 -22.53
CA ALA A 130 16.80 9.48 -23.10
C ALA A 130 17.93 9.67 -22.07
N GLU A 131 17.63 10.25 -20.92
CA GLU A 131 18.61 10.63 -19.91
C GLU A 131 18.53 9.75 -18.65
N GLY A 132 17.70 8.70 -18.63
CA GLY A 132 17.49 7.82 -17.46
C GLY A 132 18.77 7.13 -16.96
N ARG A 133 19.80 6.98 -17.80
CA ARG A 133 21.12 6.42 -17.44
C ARG A 133 22.13 7.45 -16.98
N LYS A 134 21.84 8.76 -17.09
CA LYS A 134 22.75 9.83 -16.66
C LYS A 134 22.67 9.98 -15.14
N PHE A 135 23.81 10.29 -14.50
CA PHE A 135 23.89 10.40 -13.04
C PHE A 135 22.94 11.45 -12.46
N PHE A 136 22.97 12.69 -12.97
CA PHE A 136 22.12 13.76 -12.41
C PHE A 136 20.64 13.59 -12.71
N LYS A 137 20.25 13.51 -13.99
CA LYS A 137 18.83 13.46 -14.39
C LYS A 137 18.21 12.08 -14.21
N GLY A 138 18.99 11.01 -14.31
CA GLY A 138 18.51 9.66 -14.15
C GLY A 138 18.45 9.20 -12.70
N PHE A 139 19.36 9.68 -11.83
CA PHE A 139 19.48 9.21 -10.47
C PHE A 139 19.29 10.33 -9.44
N VAL A 140 20.12 11.38 -9.44
CA VAL A 140 20.12 12.40 -8.36
C VAL A 140 18.79 13.13 -8.26
N SER A 141 18.29 13.69 -9.37
CA SER A 141 17.05 14.47 -9.36
C SER A 141 15.83 13.63 -8.93
N PRO A 142 15.59 12.40 -9.48
CA PRO A 142 14.51 11.54 -9.00
C PRO A 142 14.70 11.08 -7.55
N SER A 143 15.95 10.88 -7.10
CA SER A 143 16.24 10.54 -5.71
C SER A 143 15.89 11.68 -4.75
N ILE A 144 16.08 12.94 -5.13
CA ILE A 144 15.65 14.10 -4.35
C ILE A 144 14.11 14.17 -4.33
N LEU A 145 13.48 13.97 -5.49
CA LEU A 145 12.02 13.99 -5.64
C LEU A 145 11.33 12.92 -4.77
N LEU A 146 11.94 11.74 -4.64
CA LEU A 146 11.50 10.67 -3.74
C LEU A 146 11.94 10.91 -2.30
N GLY A 147 13.17 11.33 -2.10
CA GLY A 147 13.83 11.40 -0.79
C GLY A 147 13.22 12.45 0.14
N ILE A 148 12.80 13.60 -0.38
CA ILE A 148 12.16 14.65 0.44
C ILE A 148 10.86 14.14 1.09
N PRO A 149 9.86 13.61 0.35
CA PRO A 149 8.65 13.05 0.95
C PRO A 149 8.94 11.86 1.89
N VAL A 150 9.87 10.96 1.51
CA VAL A 150 10.26 9.82 2.35
C VAL A 150 10.87 10.30 3.67
N ALA A 151 11.74 11.31 3.64
CA ALA A 151 12.33 11.88 4.85
C ALA A 151 11.28 12.56 5.74
N LEU A 152 10.35 13.32 5.16
CA LEU A 152 9.25 13.93 5.91
C LEU A 152 8.44 12.85 6.62
N ILE A 153 7.98 11.82 5.93
CA ILE A 153 7.21 10.71 6.51
C ILE A 153 8.03 9.98 7.61
N PHE A 154 9.32 9.79 7.39
CA PHE A 154 10.21 9.15 8.37
C PHE A 154 10.30 9.97 9.68
N PHE A 155 10.40 11.29 9.58
CA PHE A 155 10.45 12.18 10.74
C PHE A 155 9.08 12.33 11.44
N GLU A 156 7.95 12.06 10.77
CA GLU A 156 6.62 11.89 11.40
C GLU A 156 6.55 10.65 12.29
N LYS A 157 7.65 9.91 12.45
CA LYS A 157 7.77 8.60 13.11
C LYS A 157 7.01 7.47 12.40
N ASP A 158 6.69 7.63 11.11
CA ASP A 158 6.06 6.62 10.27
C ASP A 158 7.09 5.89 9.40
N MET A 159 7.90 5.05 10.05
CA MET A 159 8.95 4.29 9.35
C MET A 159 8.38 3.32 8.32
N GLY A 160 7.25 2.70 8.63
CA GLY A 160 6.62 1.72 7.76
C GLY A 160 6.22 2.34 6.42
N THR A 161 5.49 3.45 6.45
CA THR A 161 5.06 4.16 5.23
C THR A 161 6.24 4.76 4.47
N ALA A 162 7.26 5.29 5.18
CA ALA A 162 8.49 5.78 4.55
C ALA A 162 9.24 4.68 3.80
N MET A 163 9.38 3.49 4.42
CA MET A 163 9.99 2.31 3.80
C MET A 163 9.18 1.84 2.59
N ALA A 164 7.87 1.73 2.72
CA ALA A 164 7.00 1.30 1.63
C ALA A 164 7.06 2.24 0.42
N LEU A 165 7.05 3.57 0.65
CA LEU A 165 7.20 4.56 -0.41
C LEU A 165 8.61 4.51 -1.03
N GLY A 166 9.66 4.41 -0.21
CA GLY A 166 11.03 4.30 -0.67
C GLY A 166 11.28 3.07 -1.55
N CYS A 167 10.81 1.90 -1.11
CA CYS A 167 10.88 0.67 -1.89
C CYS A 167 10.10 0.77 -3.21
N SER A 168 8.86 1.30 -3.15
CA SER A 168 8.03 1.45 -4.35
C SER A 168 8.63 2.44 -5.35
N GLY A 169 9.18 3.57 -4.87
CA GLY A 169 9.90 4.52 -5.69
C GLY A 169 11.19 3.95 -6.29
N GLY A 170 11.94 3.16 -5.50
CA GLY A 170 13.12 2.42 -5.97
C GLY A 170 12.79 1.44 -7.09
N MET A 171 11.65 0.73 -6.99
CA MET A 171 11.15 -0.14 -8.07
C MET A 171 10.80 0.63 -9.34
N VAL A 172 10.22 1.84 -9.21
CA VAL A 172 9.98 2.72 -10.38
C VAL A 172 11.30 3.16 -11.00
N MET A 173 12.30 3.55 -10.20
CA MET A 173 13.64 3.90 -10.68
C MET A 173 14.32 2.72 -11.40
N PHE A 174 14.20 1.52 -10.85
CA PHE A 174 14.69 0.29 -11.48
C PHE A 174 14.00 0.03 -12.82
N ALA A 175 12.67 0.09 -12.86
CA ALA A 175 11.88 -0.10 -14.08
C ALA A 175 12.14 0.98 -15.14
N ALA A 176 12.56 2.19 -14.72
CA ALA A 176 12.96 3.29 -15.60
C ALA A 176 14.37 3.07 -16.22
N GLY A 177 15.13 2.06 -15.79
CA GLY A 177 16.45 1.72 -16.32
C GLY A 177 17.61 2.47 -15.68
N VAL A 178 17.46 2.95 -14.45
CA VAL A 178 18.56 3.50 -13.65
C VAL A 178 19.63 2.42 -13.42
N ARG A 179 20.90 2.81 -13.48
CA ARG A 179 22.01 1.87 -13.28
C ARG A 179 21.96 1.24 -11.89
N MET A 180 22.00 -0.08 -11.82
CA MET A 180 21.93 -0.84 -10.55
C MET A 180 22.90 -0.37 -9.47
N PRO A 181 24.18 -0.04 -9.74
CA PRO A 181 25.11 0.44 -8.71
C PRO A 181 24.60 1.67 -7.97
N TYR A 182 23.87 2.58 -8.65
CA TYR A 182 23.31 3.77 -8.00
C TYR A 182 22.14 3.41 -7.07
N ILE A 183 21.29 2.49 -7.51
CA ILE A 183 20.16 2.01 -6.68
C ILE A 183 20.69 1.28 -5.45
N ILE A 184 21.68 0.40 -5.62
CA ILE A 184 22.30 -0.33 -4.50
C ILE A 184 22.98 0.66 -3.53
N ALA A 185 23.74 1.63 -4.04
CA ALA A 185 24.38 2.64 -3.20
C ALA A 185 23.37 3.47 -2.41
N ALA A 186 22.25 3.92 -3.06
CA ALA A 186 21.19 4.65 -2.39
C ALA A 186 20.49 3.78 -1.33
N PHE A 187 20.20 2.52 -1.65
CA PHE A 187 19.59 1.58 -0.71
C PHE A 187 20.49 1.36 0.50
N THR A 188 21.78 1.06 0.28
CA THR A 188 22.75 0.85 1.36
C THR A 188 22.90 2.10 2.23
N ALA A 189 22.98 3.29 1.62
CA ALA A 189 23.05 4.55 2.35
C ALA A 189 21.77 4.82 3.19
N THR A 190 20.59 4.53 2.63
CA THR A 190 19.31 4.69 3.33
C THR A 190 19.17 3.72 4.50
N VAL A 191 19.49 2.44 4.27
CA VAL A 191 19.48 1.40 5.32
C VAL A 191 20.50 1.72 6.41
N GLY A 192 21.74 2.09 6.03
CA GLY A 192 22.79 2.47 6.98
C GLY A 192 22.41 3.72 7.79
N GLY A 193 21.84 4.74 7.16
CA GLY A 193 21.33 5.92 7.85
C GLY A 193 20.16 5.61 8.80
N ALA A 194 19.21 4.79 8.35
CA ALA A 194 18.10 4.34 9.20
C ALA A 194 18.61 3.52 10.40
N TRP A 195 19.60 2.65 10.18
CA TRP A 195 20.24 1.86 11.23
C TRP A 195 20.90 2.74 12.30
N LEU A 196 21.65 3.77 11.90
CA LEU A 196 22.24 4.73 12.83
C LEU A 196 21.19 5.47 13.68
N VAL A 197 20.03 5.78 13.11
CA VAL A 197 18.91 6.40 13.86
C VAL A 197 18.28 5.39 14.82
N ILE A 198 18.16 4.13 14.43
CA ILE A 198 17.61 3.05 15.27
C ILE A 198 18.51 2.81 16.48
N LEU A 199 19.82 2.73 16.27
CA LEU A 199 20.81 2.53 17.35
C LEU A 199 20.71 3.61 18.45
N LYS A 200 20.32 4.83 18.08
CA LYS A 200 20.16 5.95 19.04
C LYS A 200 18.78 5.97 19.73
N ASN A 201 17.86 5.12 19.33
CA ASN A 201 16.49 5.11 19.86
C ASN A 201 16.21 3.76 20.57
N PRO A 202 16.16 3.73 21.93
CA PRO A 202 15.97 2.51 22.69
C PRO A 202 14.67 1.75 22.35
N GLU A 203 13.56 2.46 22.12
CA GLU A 203 12.28 1.87 21.76
C GLU A 203 12.35 1.11 20.42
N ARG A 204 13.03 1.70 19.42
CA ARG A 204 13.20 1.04 18.13
C ARG A 204 14.15 -0.13 18.17
N MET A 205 15.20 -0.02 18.99
CA MET A 205 16.15 -1.11 19.22
C MET A 205 15.48 -2.26 19.98
N GLY A 206 14.61 -1.95 20.96
CA GLY A 206 13.79 -2.95 21.65
C GLY A 206 12.95 -3.79 20.70
N ARG A 207 12.31 -3.18 19.68
CA ARG A 207 11.53 -3.91 18.67
C ARG A 207 12.38 -4.85 17.81
N ILE A 208 13.64 -4.50 17.54
CA ILE A 208 14.57 -5.38 16.80
C ILE A 208 15.05 -6.51 17.71
N ASN A 209 15.43 -6.21 18.95
CA ASN A 209 15.86 -7.22 19.90
C ASN A 209 14.72 -8.22 20.20
N ALA A 210 13.49 -7.72 20.34
CA ALA A 210 12.31 -8.55 20.53
C ALA A 210 12.11 -9.58 19.39
N LEU A 211 12.53 -9.27 18.16
CA LEU A 211 12.43 -10.21 17.03
C LEU A 211 13.30 -11.46 17.23
N PHE A 212 14.43 -11.34 17.91
CA PHE A 212 15.36 -12.44 18.15
C PHE A 212 15.10 -13.21 19.46
N ASP A 213 14.32 -12.62 20.40
CA ASP A 213 14.02 -13.23 21.68
C ASP A 213 12.61 -12.84 22.17
N LEU A 214 11.58 -13.32 21.44
CA LEU A 214 10.18 -13.03 21.72
C LEU A 214 9.70 -13.63 23.05
N ASP A 215 10.32 -14.73 23.49
CA ASP A 215 9.89 -15.49 24.69
C ASP A 215 10.47 -14.92 25.99
N SER A 216 11.43 -14.01 25.93
CA SER A 216 11.98 -13.38 27.13
C SER A 216 10.92 -12.55 27.85
N LYS A 217 10.96 -12.52 29.18
CA LYS A 217 10.02 -11.74 30.00
C LYS A 217 10.07 -10.24 29.68
N GLU A 218 11.21 -9.73 29.25
CA GLU A 218 11.41 -8.34 28.92
C GLU A 218 10.62 -7.95 27.66
N TYR A 219 10.67 -8.76 26.60
CA TYR A 219 10.07 -8.45 25.30
C TYR A 219 8.64 -9.00 25.16
N SER A 220 8.33 -10.12 25.81
CA SER A 220 6.99 -10.73 25.78
C SER A 220 5.91 -9.89 26.49
N GLN A 221 6.30 -8.94 27.34
CA GLN A 221 5.38 -7.98 28.00
C GLN A 221 5.54 -6.54 27.47
N GLY A 222 6.46 -6.30 26.52
CA GLY A 222 6.83 -5.00 25.96
C GLY A 222 6.74 -4.96 24.43
N ASP A 223 7.86 -4.63 23.81
CA ASP A 223 7.96 -4.38 22.36
C ASP A 223 7.62 -5.58 21.46
N GLY A 224 7.79 -6.81 21.95
CA GLY A 224 7.47 -8.06 21.27
C GLY A 224 6.06 -8.60 21.52
N TYR A 225 5.32 -8.03 22.51
CA TYR A 225 4.03 -8.55 22.94
C TYR A 225 3.03 -8.76 21.80
N GLN A 226 2.88 -7.77 20.92
CA GLN A 226 1.94 -7.85 19.81
C GLN A 226 2.29 -8.98 18.84
N GLN A 227 3.58 -9.18 18.55
CA GLN A 227 4.04 -10.24 17.65
C GLN A 227 3.86 -11.63 18.28
N LEU A 228 4.19 -11.78 19.56
CA LEU A 228 3.99 -13.03 20.30
C LEU A 228 2.51 -13.42 20.34
N MET A 229 1.63 -12.48 20.67
CA MET A 229 0.18 -12.71 20.65
C MET A 229 -0.34 -13.02 19.24
N GLY A 230 0.22 -12.39 18.21
CA GLY A 230 -0.09 -12.70 16.82
C GLY A 230 0.29 -14.12 16.42
N LEU A 231 1.47 -14.61 16.84
CA LEU A 231 1.89 -15.99 16.60
C LEU A 231 0.98 -17.00 17.33
N ASN A 232 0.64 -16.70 18.59
CA ASN A 232 -0.29 -17.53 19.37
C ASN A 232 -1.68 -17.61 18.70
N ALA A 233 -2.15 -16.52 18.11
CA ALA A 233 -3.40 -16.50 17.34
C ALA A 233 -3.36 -17.45 16.14
N PHE A 234 -2.25 -17.50 15.39
CA PHE A 234 -2.09 -18.48 14.30
C PHE A 234 -2.08 -19.93 14.83
N ILE A 235 -1.40 -20.19 15.97
CA ILE A 235 -1.36 -21.51 16.58
C ILE A 235 -2.77 -21.95 17.02
N ASN A 236 -3.52 -21.05 17.68
CA ASN A 236 -4.88 -21.32 18.14
C ASN A 236 -5.84 -21.60 16.99
N GLY A 237 -5.70 -20.89 15.85
CA GLY A 237 -6.55 -21.07 14.70
C GLY A 237 -6.24 -22.35 13.90
N GLY A 238 -4.99 -22.79 13.88
CA GLY A 238 -4.58 -23.96 13.14
C GLY A 238 -4.98 -23.92 11.66
N VAL A 239 -5.38 -25.09 11.11
CA VAL A 239 -5.72 -25.19 9.69
C VAL A 239 -7.13 -24.68 9.39
N ASN A 240 -8.11 -24.99 10.25
CA ASN A 240 -9.53 -24.76 9.99
C ASN A 240 -10.08 -23.48 10.67
N GLY A 241 -9.31 -22.86 11.56
CA GLY A 241 -9.77 -21.72 12.36
C GLY A 241 -10.63 -22.13 13.56
N ALA A 242 -10.73 -21.22 14.53
CA ALA A 242 -11.62 -21.38 15.69
C ALA A 242 -13.09 -21.06 15.37
N GLY A 243 -13.37 -20.60 14.16
CA GLY A 243 -14.68 -20.12 13.71
C GLY A 243 -14.81 -18.61 13.81
N LEU A 244 -15.57 -18.02 12.89
CA LEU A 244 -15.82 -16.58 12.84
C LEU A 244 -16.47 -16.12 14.15
N GLY A 245 -15.91 -15.09 14.76
CA GLY A 245 -16.41 -14.59 16.02
C GLY A 245 -15.83 -15.26 17.28
N ASN A 246 -15.12 -16.37 17.16
CA ASN A 246 -14.62 -17.16 18.29
C ASN A 246 -13.13 -16.91 18.61
N GLY A 247 -12.45 -16.04 17.88
CA GLY A 247 -11.05 -15.70 18.15
C GLY A 247 -10.89 -15.06 19.55
N LEU A 248 -9.92 -15.52 20.32
CA LEU A 248 -9.58 -15.00 21.63
C LEU A 248 -8.68 -13.76 21.55
N GLY A 249 -7.90 -13.65 20.49
CA GLY A 249 -6.95 -12.54 20.26
C GLY A 249 -7.59 -11.16 20.17
N LYS A 250 -8.89 -11.07 19.90
CA LYS A 250 -9.65 -9.82 19.87
C LYS A 250 -10.23 -9.37 21.22
N MET A 251 -10.15 -10.21 22.25
CA MET A 251 -10.62 -9.85 23.60
C MET A 251 -9.79 -8.70 24.17
N PRO A 252 -10.38 -7.84 25.04
CA PRO A 252 -9.63 -6.81 25.74
C PRO A 252 -8.44 -7.41 26.50
N GLY A 253 -7.23 -6.89 26.25
CA GLY A 253 -6.01 -7.39 26.88
C GLY A 253 -5.27 -8.50 26.11
N SER A 254 -5.81 -8.98 24.97
CA SER A 254 -5.12 -9.95 24.11
C SER A 254 -4.25 -9.26 23.04
N ILE A 255 -4.69 -9.14 21.79
CA ILE A 255 -3.90 -8.49 20.74
C ILE A 255 -4.23 -6.99 20.70
N PRO A 256 -3.32 -6.09 21.09
CA PRO A 256 -3.51 -4.66 20.91
C PRO A 256 -3.66 -4.34 19.40
N MET A 257 -4.59 -3.45 19.06
CA MET A 257 -4.80 -3.01 17.66
C MET A 257 -5.14 -4.15 16.68
N ALA A 258 -5.85 -5.20 17.13
CA ALA A 258 -6.27 -6.34 16.31
C ALA A 258 -7.10 -5.94 15.07
N HIS A 259 -7.73 -4.75 15.06
CA HIS A 259 -8.50 -4.24 13.93
C HIS A 259 -7.68 -3.39 12.93
N THR A 260 -6.43 -3.06 13.24
CA THR A 260 -5.55 -2.24 12.39
C THR A 260 -4.40 -3.08 11.80
N ASP A 261 -3.21 -2.96 12.36
CA ASP A 261 -1.96 -3.56 11.86
C ASP A 261 -1.80 -5.05 12.18
N PHE A 262 -2.53 -5.59 13.16
CA PHE A 262 -2.53 -7.02 13.53
C PHE A 262 -3.83 -7.76 13.16
N ILE A 263 -4.54 -7.32 12.12
CA ILE A 263 -5.75 -8.02 11.66
C ILE A 263 -5.43 -9.36 10.98
N PHE A 264 -4.25 -9.53 10.41
CA PHE A 264 -3.84 -10.76 9.72
C PHE A 264 -3.75 -11.99 10.65
N PRO A 265 -3.16 -11.90 11.87
CA PRO A 265 -3.26 -12.96 12.87
C PRO A 265 -4.70 -13.30 13.27
N THR A 266 -5.58 -12.30 13.37
CA THR A 266 -7.00 -12.54 13.69
C THR A 266 -7.72 -13.31 12.59
N ILE A 267 -7.37 -13.06 11.31
CA ILE A 267 -7.85 -13.88 10.19
C ILE A 267 -7.39 -15.33 10.37
N GLY A 268 -6.13 -15.54 10.75
CA GLY A 268 -5.56 -16.86 10.99
C GLY A 268 -6.23 -17.57 12.15
N GLU A 269 -6.53 -16.88 13.25
CA GLU A 269 -7.19 -17.44 14.40
C GLU A 269 -8.64 -17.87 14.10
N GLU A 270 -9.42 -17.00 13.44
CA GLU A 270 -10.84 -17.25 13.23
C GLU A 270 -11.12 -18.13 12.01
N LEU A 271 -10.43 -17.90 10.90
CA LEU A 271 -10.69 -18.56 9.62
C LEU A 271 -9.61 -19.58 9.21
N GLY A 272 -8.53 -19.66 9.99
CA GLY A 272 -7.48 -20.64 9.81
C GLY A 272 -6.51 -20.35 8.66
N LEU A 273 -5.67 -21.36 8.38
CA LEU A 273 -4.60 -21.28 7.39
C LEU A 273 -5.12 -21.01 5.96
N TRP A 274 -6.26 -21.56 5.59
CA TRP A 274 -6.81 -21.39 4.24
C TRP A 274 -7.17 -19.94 3.92
N ALA A 275 -7.73 -19.20 4.88
CA ALA A 275 -8.07 -17.80 4.69
C ALA A 275 -6.83 -16.89 4.64
N THR A 276 -5.81 -17.18 5.46
CA THR A 276 -4.53 -16.45 5.41
C THR A 276 -3.82 -16.69 4.09
N LEU A 277 -3.69 -17.93 3.63
CA LEU A 277 -3.10 -18.25 2.33
C LEU A 277 -3.92 -17.68 1.18
N GLY A 278 -5.26 -17.70 1.27
CA GLY A 278 -6.16 -17.07 0.31
C GLY A 278 -5.93 -15.55 0.19
N SER A 279 -5.73 -14.86 1.32
CA SER A 279 -5.42 -13.43 1.31
C SER A 279 -4.03 -13.14 0.69
N VAL A 280 -3.01 -13.94 1.03
CA VAL A 280 -1.68 -13.85 0.40
C VAL A 280 -1.78 -14.08 -1.10
N PHE A 281 -2.52 -15.10 -1.53
CA PHE A 281 -2.76 -15.39 -2.94
C PHE A 281 -3.42 -14.20 -3.67
N CYS A 282 -4.39 -13.52 -3.05
CA CYS A 282 -4.98 -12.31 -3.63
C CYS A 282 -3.94 -11.20 -3.85
N PHE A 283 -3.00 -10.98 -2.92
CA PHE A 283 -1.92 -10.02 -3.12
C PHE A 283 -0.95 -10.45 -4.23
N VAL A 284 -0.66 -11.74 -4.37
CA VAL A 284 0.12 -12.27 -5.51
C VAL A 284 -0.63 -12.02 -6.83
N VAL A 285 -1.93 -12.23 -6.88
CA VAL A 285 -2.77 -11.92 -8.04
C VAL A 285 -2.71 -10.44 -8.38
N ILE A 286 -2.82 -9.54 -7.40
CA ILE A 286 -2.67 -8.09 -7.60
C ILE A 286 -1.29 -7.74 -8.16
N MET A 287 -0.23 -8.34 -7.63
CA MET A 287 1.14 -8.15 -8.12
C MET A 287 1.28 -8.60 -9.58
N VAL A 288 0.86 -9.81 -9.90
CA VAL A 288 1.01 -10.39 -11.25
C VAL A 288 0.22 -9.59 -12.28
N TYR A 289 -1.05 -9.29 -12.00
CA TYR A 289 -1.89 -8.56 -12.96
C TYR A 289 -1.61 -7.07 -13.00
N GLY A 290 -1.18 -6.45 -11.90
CA GLY A 290 -0.67 -5.08 -11.89
C GLY A 290 0.59 -4.93 -12.75
N MET A 291 1.55 -5.85 -12.61
CA MET A 291 2.75 -5.88 -13.46
C MET A 291 2.41 -6.23 -14.93
N ALA A 292 1.44 -7.11 -15.16
CA ALA A 292 0.96 -7.38 -16.52
C ALA A 292 0.36 -6.12 -17.17
N ILE A 293 -0.38 -5.29 -16.44
CA ILE A 293 -0.88 -3.99 -16.92
C ILE A 293 0.29 -3.07 -17.25
N ALA A 294 1.32 -3.02 -16.40
CA ALA A 294 2.52 -2.22 -16.64
C ALA A 294 3.26 -2.63 -17.92
N MET A 295 3.47 -3.93 -18.12
CA MET A 295 4.16 -4.45 -19.32
C MET A 295 3.43 -4.17 -20.62
N HIS A 296 2.10 -4.09 -20.59
CA HIS A 296 1.29 -3.82 -21.77
C HIS A 296 0.98 -2.33 -21.98
N ALA A 297 1.36 -1.46 -21.05
CA ALA A 297 1.16 -0.03 -21.17
C ALA A 297 1.91 0.53 -22.38
N LYS A 298 1.24 1.41 -23.17
CA LYS A 298 1.75 1.91 -24.45
C LYS A 298 2.82 2.98 -24.31
N ASP A 299 2.79 3.71 -23.23
CA ASP A 299 3.73 4.79 -22.95
C ASP A 299 4.50 4.55 -21.65
N ILE A 300 5.67 5.15 -21.55
CA ILE A 300 6.57 5.00 -20.42
C ILE A 300 5.92 5.51 -19.12
N PHE A 301 5.17 6.62 -19.20
CA PHE A 301 4.47 7.16 -18.04
C PHE A 301 3.50 6.12 -17.46
N GLY A 302 2.62 5.54 -18.30
CA GLY A 302 1.67 4.51 -17.87
C GLY A 302 2.36 3.25 -17.34
N ARG A 303 3.47 2.83 -17.97
CA ARG A 303 4.26 1.68 -17.52
C ARG A 303 4.82 1.90 -16.12
N LEU A 304 5.53 2.99 -15.90
CA LEU A 304 6.18 3.30 -14.63
C LEU A 304 5.16 3.61 -13.53
N LEU A 305 4.07 4.30 -13.87
CA LEU A 305 2.97 4.56 -12.97
C LEU A 305 2.31 3.24 -12.50
N ALA A 306 2.05 2.30 -13.42
CA ALA A 306 1.48 1.01 -13.07
C ALA A 306 2.41 0.17 -12.18
N VAL A 307 3.73 0.15 -12.46
CA VAL A 307 4.72 -0.48 -11.56
C VAL A 307 4.64 0.12 -10.17
N GLY A 308 4.74 1.44 -10.06
CA GLY A 308 4.74 2.13 -8.77
C GLY A 308 3.44 1.93 -7.98
N LEU A 309 2.27 2.05 -8.64
CA LEU A 309 0.97 1.84 -8.00
C LEU A 309 0.78 0.39 -7.54
N THR A 310 1.25 -0.59 -8.29
CA THR A 310 1.26 -1.98 -7.84
C THR A 310 2.14 -2.16 -6.61
N CYS A 311 3.33 -1.56 -6.60
CA CYS A 311 4.27 -1.65 -5.48
C CYS A 311 3.73 -0.98 -4.20
N ILE A 312 3.07 0.20 -4.29
CA ILE A 312 2.49 0.84 -3.09
C ILE A 312 1.32 0.06 -2.47
N ILE A 313 0.77 -0.91 -3.18
CA ILE A 313 -0.23 -1.85 -2.66
C ILE A 313 0.46 -3.08 -2.08
N VAL A 314 1.35 -3.71 -2.85
CA VAL A 314 1.91 -5.02 -2.51
C VAL A 314 3.00 -4.92 -1.44
N VAL A 315 3.86 -3.89 -1.47
CA VAL A 315 4.95 -3.75 -0.50
C VAL A 315 4.44 -3.59 0.94
N PRO A 316 3.47 -2.70 1.24
CA PRO A 316 2.89 -2.65 2.59
C PRO A 316 2.26 -3.98 3.03
N ALA A 317 1.60 -4.71 2.12
CA ALA A 317 1.03 -6.02 2.42
C ALA A 317 2.11 -7.03 2.82
N MET A 318 3.20 -7.13 2.04
CA MET A 318 4.32 -8.02 2.34
C MET A 318 4.97 -7.68 3.68
N VAL A 319 5.16 -6.38 3.95
CA VAL A 319 5.75 -5.93 5.22
C VAL A 319 4.82 -6.26 6.39
N ASN A 320 3.52 -5.98 6.30
CA ASN A 320 2.56 -6.31 7.35
C ASN A 320 2.52 -7.81 7.64
N ILE A 321 2.42 -8.64 6.59
CA ILE A 321 2.44 -10.11 6.73
C ILE A 321 3.74 -10.56 7.40
N GLY A 322 4.90 -10.01 6.97
CA GLY A 322 6.20 -10.31 7.58
C GLY A 322 6.29 -9.90 9.05
N VAL A 323 5.67 -8.77 9.43
CA VAL A 323 5.56 -8.34 10.85
C VAL A 323 4.67 -9.29 11.65
N CYS A 324 3.51 -9.65 11.12
CA CYS A 324 2.55 -10.52 11.80
C CYS A 324 3.06 -11.96 11.96
N THR A 325 3.98 -12.40 11.10
CA THR A 325 4.65 -13.70 11.17
C THR A 325 6.01 -13.65 11.88
N ALA A 326 6.34 -12.52 12.54
CA ALA A 326 7.60 -12.28 13.24
C ALA A 326 8.87 -12.49 12.38
N VAL A 327 8.78 -12.29 11.07
CA VAL A 327 9.92 -12.26 10.15
C VAL A 327 10.54 -10.85 10.10
N LEU A 328 9.71 -9.81 10.31
CA LEU A 328 10.12 -8.41 10.32
C LEU A 328 9.75 -7.75 11.66
N PRO A 329 10.52 -6.74 12.10
CA PRO A 329 10.19 -5.99 13.31
C PRO A 329 8.88 -5.21 13.14
N ASN A 330 8.17 -4.96 14.25
CA ASN A 330 6.89 -4.25 14.22
C ASN A 330 7.03 -2.83 13.65
N THR A 331 6.28 -2.54 12.58
CA THR A 331 6.30 -1.26 11.85
C THR A 331 5.00 -0.47 11.95
N GLY A 332 3.90 -1.11 12.38
CA GLY A 332 2.57 -0.47 12.45
C GLY A 332 1.95 -0.15 11.10
N LEU A 333 2.34 -0.84 10.01
CA LEU A 333 1.72 -0.69 8.69
C LEU A 333 0.39 -1.45 8.62
N PRO A 334 -0.70 -0.81 8.18
CA PRO A 334 -1.96 -1.52 7.96
C PRO A 334 -1.87 -2.43 6.72
N LEU A 335 -2.60 -3.55 6.75
CA LEU A 335 -2.75 -4.45 5.62
C LEU A 335 -3.72 -3.83 4.61
N PRO A 336 -3.29 -3.51 3.37
CA PRO A 336 -4.13 -2.87 2.37
C PRO A 336 -5.43 -3.65 2.11
N PHE A 337 -6.54 -2.93 1.92
CA PHE A 337 -7.91 -3.43 1.71
C PHE A 337 -8.56 -4.13 2.91
N ILE A 338 -7.81 -4.67 3.85
CA ILE A 338 -8.31 -5.49 4.96
C ILE A 338 -8.37 -4.68 6.26
N SER A 339 -7.25 -4.06 6.66
CA SER A 339 -7.15 -3.31 7.92
C SER A 339 -8.10 -2.13 7.99
N TYR A 340 -8.54 -1.80 9.20
CA TYR A 340 -9.24 -0.55 9.45
C TYR A 340 -8.31 0.63 9.17
N GLY A 341 -8.76 1.52 8.26
CA GLY A 341 -8.02 2.72 7.90
C GLY A 341 -8.72 3.46 6.77
N GLY A 342 -9.62 4.40 7.13
CA GLY A 342 -10.45 5.09 6.14
C GLY A 342 -9.66 5.72 4.99
N THR A 343 -8.62 6.49 5.32
CA THR A 343 -7.78 7.15 4.30
C THR A 343 -6.98 6.14 3.48
N ASN A 344 -6.45 5.09 4.13
CA ASN A 344 -5.66 4.06 3.45
C ASN A 344 -6.50 3.34 2.39
N ILE A 345 -7.68 2.82 2.76
CA ILE A 345 -8.53 2.09 1.81
C ILE A 345 -9.02 2.98 0.67
N LEU A 346 -9.34 4.24 0.95
CA LEU A 346 -9.77 5.21 -0.05
C LEU A 346 -8.71 5.39 -1.14
N PHE A 347 -7.48 5.73 -0.74
CA PHE A 347 -6.40 5.99 -1.71
C PHE A 347 -5.88 4.71 -2.36
N THR A 348 -5.90 3.58 -1.67
CA THR A 348 -5.55 2.29 -2.28
C THR A 348 -6.54 1.91 -3.38
N LEU A 349 -7.84 2.14 -3.18
CA LEU A 349 -8.85 1.96 -4.22
C LEU A 349 -8.69 2.95 -5.37
N PHE A 350 -8.29 4.21 -5.11
CA PHE A 350 -7.95 5.16 -6.18
C PHE A 350 -6.76 4.69 -7.01
N ALA A 351 -5.73 4.12 -6.37
CA ALA A 351 -4.61 3.52 -7.09
C ALA A 351 -5.06 2.37 -8.01
N VAL A 352 -5.97 1.53 -7.55
CA VAL A 352 -6.60 0.50 -8.41
C VAL A 352 -7.38 1.13 -9.56
N GLY A 353 -8.12 2.23 -9.32
CA GLY A 353 -8.81 2.98 -10.38
C GLY A 353 -7.87 3.48 -11.47
N VAL A 354 -6.69 4.00 -11.10
CA VAL A 354 -5.66 4.41 -12.08
C VAL A 354 -5.11 3.22 -12.84
N LEU A 355 -4.84 2.08 -12.18
CA LEU A 355 -4.41 0.84 -12.87
C LEU A 355 -5.43 0.39 -13.91
N LEU A 356 -6.72 0.45 -13.57
CA LEU A 356 -7.81 0.13 -14.49
C LEU A 356 -7.90 1.14 -15.66
N SER A 357 -7.65 2.43 -15.42
CA SER A 357 -7.55 3.44 -16.48
C SER A 357 -6.43 3.11 -17.48
N ILE A 358 -5.22 2.77 -16.98
CA ILE A 358 -4.08 2.38 -17.81
C ILE A 358 -4.45 1.14 -18.65
N HIS A 359 -5.06 0.13 -18.04
CA HIS A 359 -5.50 -1.08 -18.71
C HIS A 359 -6.51 -0.79 -19.82
N ARG A 360 -7.54 0.03 -19.54
CA ARG A 360 -8.62 0.37 -20.46
C ARG A 360 -8.11 1.14 -21.70
N GLN A 361 -7.25 2.14 -21.49
CA GLN A 361 -6.66 2.92 -22.59
C GLN A 361 -5.72 2.07 -23.46
N THR A 362 -5.05 1.10 -22.86
CA THR A 362 -4.24 0.13 -23.62
C THR A 362 -5.11 -0.78 -24.49
N ALA A 363 -6.24 -1.26 -23.97
CA ALA A 363 -7.15 -2.15 -24.69
C ALA A 363 -7.95 -1.45 -25.80
N SER A 364 -8.31 -0.17 -25.65
CA SER A 364 -9.09 0.59 -26.63
C SER A 364 -8.32 0.82 -27.93
N VAL A 365 -7.04 1.14 -27.85
CA VAL A 365 -6.20 1.40 -29.03
C VAL A 365 -5.87 0.10 -29.77
N SER A 366 -5.71 -1.03 -29.08
CA SER A 366 -5.53 -2.34 -29.73
C SER A 366 -6.74 -2.76 -30.59
N ARG A 367 -7.94 -2.26 -30.26
CA ARG A 367 -9.14 -2.47 -31.09
C ARG A 367 -9.20 -1.55 -32.29
N ALA A 368 -8.65 -0.33 -32.21
CA ALA A 368 -8.64 0.63 -33.31
C ALA A 368 -7.57 0.29 -34.37
N GLU A 369 -6.53 -0.46 -34.01
CA GLU A 369 -5.45 -0.87 -34.91
C GLU A 369 -5.69 -2.20 -35.64
N VAL A 370 -6.82 -2.90 -35.40
CA VAL A 370 -7.22 -4.03 -36.28
C VAL A 370 -7.77 -3.45 -37.58
N PRO A 371 -7.00 -3.41 -38.69
CA PRO A 371 -7.54 -2.94 -39.96
C PRO A 371 -8.66 -3.91 -40.36
N VAL A 372 -9.75 -3.35 -40.92
CA VAL A 372 -10.79 -4.07 -41.61
C VAL A 372 -10.20 -4.66 -42.90
N ILE A 373 -9.38 -5.70 -42.78
CA ILE A 373 -8.86 -6.48 -43.93
C ILE A 373 -9.59 -7.80 -44.01
N THR A 374 -10.92 -7.81 -43.91
CA THR A 374 -11.67 -9.05 -44.08
C THR A 374 -12.98 -8.89 -44.84
N GLN A 375 -13.11 -7.88 -45.71
CA GLN A 375 -14.29 -7.76 -46.59
C GLN A 375 -14.00 -7.52 -48.07
N LYS A 376 -12.81 -7.85 -48.57
CA LYS A 376 -12.51 -7.73 -50.01
C LYS A 376 -12.02 -9.02 -50.67
N LYS A 377 -12.46 -10.17 -50.22
CA LYS A 377 -12.17 -11.48 -50.87
C LYS A 377 -13.42 -12.27 -51.24
N GLN A 378 -14.54 -11.62 -51.51
CA GLN A 378 -15.75 -12.32 -51.98
C GLN A 378 -16.41 -11.76 -53.25
N CYS A 379 -15.72 -10.95 -54.02
CA CYS A 379 -16.23 -10.54 -55.33
C CYS A 379 -15.16 -10.67 -56.42
N LEU A 380 -14.75 -11.91 -56.72
CA LEU A 380 -14.09 -12.26 -57.99
C LEU A 380 -14.19 -13.77 -58.18
N ARG A 381 -15.40 -14.25 -58.46
CA ARG A 381 -15.69 -15.48 -59.19
C ARG A 381 -16.91 -15.21 -60.09
N ILE A 382 -16.65 -14.75 -61.30
CA ILE A 382 -17.37 -15.08 -62.51
C ILE A 382 -16.30 -15.26 -63.57
#